data_7d12519f6ba6fb2ad166734c5e7255eb
#
_entry.id   7d12519f6ba6fb2ad166734c5e7255eb
#
_cell.length_a   1.000
_cell.length_b   1.000
_cell.length_c   1.000
_cell.angle_alpha   90.00
_cell.angle_beta   90.00
_cell.angle_gamma   90.00
#
_symmetry.space_group_name_H-M   'P 1'
#
loop_
_entity.id
_entity.type
_entity.pdbx_description
1 polymer ?
#
loop_
_entity_poly.entity_id
_entity_poly.type
_entity_poly.pdbx_seq_one_letter_code
_entity_poly.pdbx_strand_id
1 'polypeptide(L)'
;MNNNEETIPNKDQEQNIDSAENNEAEPNLENNLEKKIEELNDKLLRSLAENQNLRKIHEKEREDLIKYSSSSFAREILNLADNLERAFGLFKDNPKFKTDEFKDTMLGIDLIEKELINSFDKNGIKSFESMGKKFDPNFHQALNEVESEQEDGMVINEIQKGYMLNDRLLRPALVSISKKKTNTN
;
A
#
# COMPACT_ATOMS: atom_id res chain seq x y z
N MET A 1 19.65 -40.85 72.87
CA MET A 1 20.82 -40.78 73.77
C MET A 1 21.32 -39.39 73.76
N ASN A 2 21.29 -38.79 74.95
CA ASN A 2 21.91 -37.52 75.45
C ASN A 2 21.40 -36.24 74.80
N ASN A 3 20.46 -35.49 75.42
CA ASN A 3 20.57 -34.74 76.70
C ASN A 3 21.77 -33.83 76.70
N ASN A 4 21.58 -32.53 76.67
CA ASN A 4 21.95 -31.66 77.72
C ASN A 4 21.20 -30.35 77.69
N GLU A 5 20.50 -30.14 78.76
CA GLU A 5 19.89 -28.96 79.35
C GLU A 5 20.94 -27.90 79.77
N GLU A 6 20.36 -26.77 80.19
CA GLU A 6 20.90 -25.72 81.09
C GLU A 6 21.50 -24.53 80.31
N THR A 7 21.17 -23.27 80.59
CA THR A 7 20.56 -22.58 81.73
C THR A 7 20.23 -21.16 81.36
N ILE A 8 19.12 -20.64 81.91
CA ILE A 8 18.77 -19.22 81.93
C ILE A 8 19.65 -18.51 83.00
N PRO A 9 20.04 -17.26 82.82
CA PRO A 9 19.63 -16.29 83.79
C PRO A 9 19.03 -14.99 83.20
N ASN A 10 17.99 -14.62 83.84
CA ASN A 10 17.28 -13.36 83.91
C ASN A 10 18.19 -12.20 84.29
N LYS A 11 18.12 -11.05 83.64
CA LYS A 11 18.30 -9.74 84.26
C LYS A 11 17.66 -8.63 83.45
N ASP A 12 16.66 -8.05 84.09
CA ASP A 12 16.00 -6.77 83.76
C ASP A 12 17.02 -5.68 83.39
N GLN A 13 16.80 -5.04 82.25
CA GLN A 13 17.15 -3.63 82.11
C GLN A 13 16.11 -3.01 81.13
N GLU A 14 15.18 -2.30 81.74
CA GLU A 14 14.39 -1.26 81.09
C GLU A 14 15.39 -0.27 80.48
N GLN A 15 15.28 -0.10 79.16
CA GLN A 15 15.72 1.11 78.49
C GLN A 15 14.58 1.61 77.56
N ASN A 16 14.07 2.71 78.08
CA ASN A 16 13.25 3.69 77.45
C ASN A 16 13.82 4.02 76.09
N ILE A 17 13.20 3.56 75.01
CA ILE A 17 13.52 3.98 73.66
C ILE A 17 12.37 4.89 73.17
N ASP A 18 12.74 6.09 73.06
CA ASP A 18 12.15 7.31 72.60
C ASP A 18 11.20 7.08 71.39
N SER A 19 9.93 7.36 71.65
CA SER A 19 8.87 7.29 70.64
C SER A 19 8.79 8.60 69.83
N ALA A 20 9.89 8.99 69.17
CA ALA A 20 9.92 10.25 68.40
C ALA A 20 10.43 10.17 66.94
N GLU A 21 10.70 8.96 66.38
CA GLU A 21 11.23 8.88 65.01
C GLU A 21 10.28 8.26 63.95
N ASN A 22 9.02 7.95 64.27
CA ASN A 22 8.14 7.27 63.35
C ASN A 22 7.12 8.16 62.62
N ASN A 23 7.12 9.49 62.83
CA ASN A 23 6.11 10.38 62.24
C ASN A 23 6.58 11.21 61.06
N GLU A 24 7.84 11.19 60.67
CA GLU A 24 8.32 11.92 59.46
C GLU A 24 8.57 11.03 58.23
N ALA A 25 8.60 9.70 58.40
CA ALA A 25 8.85 8.76 57.31
C ALA A 25 7.56 8.41 56.50
N GLU A 26 6.40 8.41 57.14
CA GLU A 26 5.11 8.06 56.47
C GLU A 26 4.67 9.06 55.41
N PRO A 27 4.68 10.41 55.59
CA PRO A 27 4.27 11.36 54.58
C PRO A 27 5.23 11.39 53.37
N ASN A 28 6.48 11.01 53.57
CA ASN A 28 7.44 10.94 52.45
C ASN A 28 7.29 9.66 51.63
N LEU A 29 6.80 8.58 52.20
CA LEU A 29 6.47 7.32 51.51
C LEU A 29 5.18 7.45 50.68
N GLU A 30 4.14 8.08 51.23
CA GLU A 30 2.89 8.35 50.54
C GLU A 30 3.10 9.25 49.31
N ASN A 31 3.83 10.37 49.46
CA ASN A 31 4.17 11.26 48.32
C ASN A 31 5.01 10.56 47.26
N ASN A 32 5.90 9.62 47.63
CA ASN A 32 6.65 8.83 46.65
C ASN A 32 5.76 7.81 45.91
N LEU A 33 4.78 7.22 46.58
CA LEU A 33 3.84 6.29 46.01
C LEU A 33 2.87 7.02 45.06
N GLU A 34 2.37 8.18 45.45
CA GLU A 34 1.51 9.02 44.60
C GLU A 34 2.21 9.43 43.30
N LYS A 35 3.44 9.93 43.39
CA LYS A 35 4.26 10.23 42.21
C LYS A 35 4.47 9.02 41.31
N LYS A 36 4.69 7.85 41.90
CA LYS A 36 4.88 6.60 41.16
C LYS A 36 3.59 6.17 40.43
N ILE A 37 2.44 6.34 41.08
CA ILE A 37 1.11 6.09 40.49
C ILE A 37 0.88 7.06 39.31
N GLU A 38 1.20 8.32 39.48
CA GLU A 38 1.07 9.32 38.41
C GLU A 38 1.97 8.99 37.21
N GLU A 39 3.24 8.68 37.44
CA GLU A 39 4.17 8.23 36.38
C GLU A 39 3.69 6.96 35.65
N LEU A 40 3.12 6.00 36.40
CA LEU A 40 2.59 4.75 35.83
C LEU A 40 1.32 5.01 35.02
N ASN A 41 0.44 5.90 35.49
CA ASN A 41 -0.76 6.32 34.78
C ASN A 41 -0.41 7.06 33.48
N ASP A 42 0.57 7.95 33.51
CA ASP A 42 1.08 8.62 32.31
C ASP A 42 1.65 7.62 31.29
N LYS A 43 2.45 6.67 31.75
CA LYS A 43 2.98 5.60 30.90
C LYS A 43 1.87 4.74 30.32
N LEU A 44 0.86 4.40 31.13
CA LEU A 44 -0.30 3.64 30.67
C LEU A 44 -1.09 4.40 29.61
N LEU A 45 -1.40 5.68 29.85
CA LEU A 45 -2.12 6.51 28.88
C LEU A 45 -1.35 6.65 27.59
N ARG A 46 -0.05 6.86 27.65
CA ARG A 46 0.82 6.92 26.47
C ARG A 46 0.80 5.59 25.71
N SER A 47 0.96 4.46 26.41
CA SER A 47 0.93 3.13 25.80
C SER A 47 -0.44 2.82 25.16
N LEU A 48 -1.53 3.24 25.79
CA LEU A 48 -2.88 3.12 25.20
C LEU A 48 -3.03 3.95 23.93
N ALA A 49 -2.53 5.19 23.92
CA ALA A 49 -2.55 6.06 22.76
C ALA A 49 -1.71 5.48 21.60
N GLU A 50 -0.51 4.97 21.91
CA GLU A 50 0.35 4.30 20.94
C GLU A 50 -0.30 3.04 20.36
N ASN A 51 -0.92 2.20 21.21
CA ASN A 51 -1.67 1.03 20.76
C ASN A 51 -2.86 1.40 19.86
N GLN A 52 -3.58 2.46 20.17
CA GLN A 52 -4.67 2.93 19.32
C GLN A 52 -4.16 3.42 17.95
N ASN A 53 -3.04 4.14 17.93
CA ASN A 53 -2.41 4.57 16.68
C ASN A 53 -1.93 3.38 15.85
N LEU A 54 -1.26 2.42 16.49
CA LEU A 54 -0.79 1.19 15.82
C LEU A 54 -1.97 0.40 15.21
N ARG A 55 -3.07 0.27 15.94
CA ARG A 55 -4.28 -0.39 15.41
C ARG A 55 -4.81 0.31 14.16
N LYS A 56 -4.90 1.65 14.16
CA LYS A 56 -5.34 2.42 12.99
C LYS A 56 -4.39 2.25 11.79
N ILE A 57 -3.08 2.25 12.05
CA ILE A 57 -2.07 2.03 11.01
C ILE A 57 -2.22 0.63 10.41
N HIS A 58 -2.30 -0.41 11.25
CA HIS A 58 -2.46 -1.79 10.79
C HIS A 58 -3.76 -2.03 10.04
N GLU A 59 -4.85 -1.39 10.45
CA GLU A 59 -6.13 -1.48 9.73
C GLU A 59 -6.01 -0.90 8.32
N LYS A 60 -5.40 0.28 8.21
CA LYS A 60 -5.11 0.90 6.91
C LYS A 60 -4.15 0.06 6.05
N GLU A 61 -3.07 -0.44 6.62
CA GLU A 61 -2.13 -1.33 5.93
C GLU A 61 -2.83 -2.60 5.42
N ARG A 62 -3.72 -3.17 6.23
CA ARG A 62 -4.51 -4.33 5.84
C ARG A 62 -5.44 -4.03 4.67
N GLU A 63 -6.13 -2.89 4.70
CA GLU A 63 -6.98 -2.44 3.59
C GLU A 63 -6.16 -2.25 2.31
N ASP A 64 -5.00 -1.60 2.41
CA ASP A 64 -4.09 -1.39 1.29
C ASP A 64 -3.55 -2.72 0.74
N LEU A 65 -3.18 -3.65 1.62
CA LEU A 65 -2.77 -5.00 1.21
C LEU A 65 -3.87 -5.72 0.43
N ILE A 66 -5.11 -5.67 0.90
CA ILE A 66 -6.25 -6.31 0.20
C ILE A 66 -6.46 -5.65 -1.17
N LYS A 67 -6.42 -4.31 -1.24
CA LYS A 67 -6.64 -3.56 -2.48
C LYS A 67 -5.57 -3.80 -3.54
N TYR A 68 -4.30 -3.96 -3.13
CA TYR A 68 -3.16 -3.96 -4.05
C TYR A 68 -2.35 -5.24 -4.09
N SER A 69 -2.73 -6.28 -3.31
CA SER A 69 -2.03 -7.58 -3.29
C SER A 69 -1.91 -8.23 -4.67
N SER A 70 -2.91 -8.02 -5.52
CA SER A 70 -2.94 -8.57 -6.87
C SER A 70 -2.14 -7.77 -7.91
N SER A 71 -1.49 -6.65 -7.53
CA SER A 71 -0.84 -5.74 -8.49
C SER A 71 0.26 -6.41 -9.32
N SER A 72 1.05 -7.30 -8.72
CA SER A 72 2.10 -8.04 -9.43
C SER A 72 1.50 -8.97 -10.47
N PHE A 73 0.52 -9.78 -10.07
CA PHE A 73 -0.20 -10.67 -10.97
C PHE A 73 -0.92 -9.90 -12.08
N ALA A 74 -1.56 -8.78 -11.73
CA ALA A 74 -2.25 -7.94 -12.70
C ALA A 74 -1.30 -7.41 -13.79
N ARG A 75 -0.06 -7.01 -13.45
CA ARG A 75 0.94 -6.58 -14.43
C ARG A 75 1.31 -7.68 -15.43
N GLU A 76 1.45 -8.92 -14.96
CA GLU A 76 1.75 -10.07 -15.83
C GLU A 76 0.59 -10.38 -16.77
N ILE A 77 -0.64 -10.33 -16.26
CA ILE A 77 -1.85 -10.51 -17.08
C ILE A 77 -2.01 -9.40 -18.11
N LEU A 78 -1.66 -8.15 -17.79
CA LEU A 78 -1.68 -7.06 -18.77
C LEU A 78 -0.75 -7.32 -19.96
N ASN A 79 0.42 -7.92 -19.75
CA ASN A 79 1.31 -8.29 -20.85
C ASN A 79 0.69 -9.36 -21.75
N LEU A 80 -0.06 -10.30 -21.17
CA LEU A 80 -0.82 -11.30 -21.93
C LEU A 80 -1.95 -10.62 -22.71
N ALA A 81 -2.67 -9.69 -22.08
CA ALA A 81 -3.75 -8.93 -22.71
C ALA A 81 -3.25 -8.12 -23.92
N ASP A 82 -2.10 -7.45 -23.80
CA ASP A 82 -1.48 -6.71 -24.91
C ASP A 82 -1.12 -7.64 -26.07
N ASN A 83 -0.61 -8.83 -25.79
CA ASN A 83 -0.30 -9.82 -26.81
C ASN A 83 -1.56 -10.32 -27.51
N LEU A 84 -2.65 -10.53 -26.77
CA LEU A 84 -3.94 -10.91 -27.32
C LEU A 84 -4.53 -9.78 -28.17
N GLU A 85 -4.53 -8.54 -27.69
CA GLU A 85 -5.02 -7.37 -28.44
C GLU A 85 -4.26 -7.22 -29.75
N ARG A 86 -2.93 -7.37 -29.71
CA ARG A 86 -2.11 -7.32 -30.93
C ARG A 86 -2.43 -8.47 -31.89
N ALA A 87 -2.62 -9.68 -31.40
CA ALA A 87 -3.00 -10.84 -32.21
C ALA A 87 -4.39 -10.63 -32.84
N PHE A 88 -5.35 -10.15 -32.08
CA PHE A 88 -6.70 -9.85 -32.56
C PHE A 88 -6.69 -8.73 -33.59
N GLY A 89 -5.87 -7.70 -33.43
CA GLY A 89 -5.66 -6.65 -34.42
C GLY A 89 -5.19 -7.23 -35.77
N LEU A 90 -4.18 -8.12 -35.73
CA LEU A 90 -3.67 -8.78 -36.96
C LEU A 90 -4.74 -9.62 -37.67
N PHE A 91 -5.62 -10.29 -36.92
CA PHE A 91 -6.74 -11.02 -37.51
C PHE A 91 -7.79 -10.09 -38.11
N LYS A 92 -8.19 -9.01 -37.40
CA LYS A 92 -9.17 -8.02 -37.85
C LYS A 92 -8.69 -7.27 -39.11
N ASP A 93 -7.41 -7.01 -39.24
CA ASP A 93 -6.83 -6.28 -40.35
C ASP A 93 -6.55 -7.15 -41.60
N ASN A 94 -6.51 -8.46 -41.44
CA ASN A 94 -6.20 -9.36 -42.53
C ASN A 94 -7.45 -9.67 -43.36
N PRO A 95 -7.43 -9.37 -44.68
CA PRO A 95 -8.58 -9.58 -45.57
C PRO A 95 -9.07 -11.04 -45.65
N LYS A 96 -8.17 -12.02 -45.41
CA LYS A 96 -8.50 -13.44 -45.43
C LYS A 96 -9.51 -13.82 -44.33
N PHE A 97 -9.53 -13.13 -43.24
CA PHE A 97 -10.44 -13.40 -42.12
C PHE A 97 -11.73 -12.58 -42.17
N LYS A 98 -11.90 -11.71 -43.19
CA LYS A 98 -13.12 -10.92 -43.40
C LYS A 98 -14.18 -11.64 -44.26
N THR A 99 -13.95 -12.93 -44.55
CA THR A 99 -14.92 -13.75 -45.33
C THR A 99 -16.01 -14.29 -44.39
N ASP A 100 -17.17 -14.64 -44.98
CA ASP A 100 -18.30 -15.17 -44.21
C ASP A 100 -17.96 -16.48 -43.45
N GLU A 101 -17.00 -17.24 -43.94
CA GLU A 101 -16.50 -18.47 -43.31
C GLU A 101 -15.88 -18.21 -41.93
N PHE A 102 -15.25 -17.05 -41.71
CA PHE A 102 -14.58 -16.71 -40.43
C PHE A 102 -15.41 -15.80 -39.57
N LYS A 103 -16.61 -15.42 -39.95
CA LYS A 103 -17.47 -14.47 -39.25
C LYS A 103 -17.77 -14.92 -37.81
N ASP A 104 -18.12 -16.19 -37.61
CA ASP A 104 -18.44 -16.74 -36.30
C ASP A 104 -17.18 -16.82 -35.42
N THR A 105 -16.03 -17.13 -36.00
CA THR A 105 -14.74 -17.12 -35.30
C THR A 105 -14.35 -15.74 -34.83
N MET A 106 -14.53 -14.70 -35.69
CA MET A 106 -14.25 -13.31 -35.33
C MET A 106 -15.19 -12.81 -34.23
N LEU A 107 -16.45 -13.24 -34.25
CA LEU A 107 -17.42 -12.92 -33.21
C LEU A 107 -17.02 -13.55 -31.87
N GLY A 108 -16.50 -14.79 -31.89
CA GLY A 108 -15.94 -15.45 -30.72
C GLY A 108 -14.74 -14.71 -30.15
N ILE A 109 -13.85 -14.21 -30.99
CA ILE A 109 -12.69 -13.39 -30.60
C ILE A 109 -13.13 -12.08 -29.91
N ASP A 110 -14.11 -11.38 -30.51
CA ASP A 110 -14.65 -10.15 -29.90
C ASP A 110 -15.31 -10.39 -28.54
N LEU A 111 -15.93 -11.56 -28.34
CA LEU A 111 -16.49 -11.93 -27.06
C LEU A 111 -15.41 -12.17 -26.01
N ILE A 112 -14.31 -12.82 -26.38
CA ILE A 112 -13.16 -13.04 -25.48
C ILE A 112 -12.52 -11.71 -25.08
N GLU A 113 -12.35 -10.78 -26.03
CA GLU A 113 -11.81 -9.44 -25.75
C GLU A 113 -12.71 -8.68 -24.77
N LYS A 114 -14.01 -8.70 -24.98
CA LYS A 114 -14.99 -8.05 -24.08
C LYS A 114 -14.98 -8.67 -22.68
N GLU A 115 -14.93 -10.00 -22.58
CA GLU A 115 -14.91 -10.66 -21.27
C GLU A 115 -13.61 -10.39 -20.51
N LEU A 116 -12.48 -10.27 -21.22
CA LEU A 116 -11.22 -9.87 -20.63
C LEU A 116 -11.29 -8.46 -20.00
N ILE A 117 -11.83 -7.49 -20.76
CA ILE A 117 -12.04 -6.12 -20.28
C ILE A 117 -12.99 -6.11 -19.10
N ASN A 118 -14.13 -6.82 -19.17
CA ASN A 118 -15.07 -6.94 -18.06
C ASN A 118 -14.41 -7.54 -16.80
N SER A 119 -13.54 -8.52 -16.99
CA SER A 119 -12.80 -9.13 -15.88
C SER A 119 -11.82 -8.14 -15.23
N PHE A 120 -11.19 -7.29 -16.02
CA PHE A 120 -10.35 -6.22 -15.51
C PHE A 120 -11.16 -5.21 -14.70
N ASP A 121 -12.29 -4.74 -15.24
CA ASP A 121 -13.16 -3.79 -14.55
C ASP A 121 -13.69 -4.32 -13.22
N LYS A 122 -14.10 -5.59 -13.16
CA LYS A 122 -14.54 -6.27 -11.92
C LYS A 122 -13.44 -6.31 -10.84
N ASN A 123 -12.19 -6.36 -11.26
CA ASN A 123 -11.03 -6.38 -10.37
C ASN A 123 -10.42 -4.98 -10.12
N GLY A 124 -11.11 -3.91 -10.56
CA GLY A 124 -10.66 -2.54 -10.37
C GLY A 124 -9.49 -2.12 -11.26
N ILE A 125 -9.19 -2.90 -12.32
CA ILE A 125 -8.16 -2.58 -13.31
C ILE A 125 -8.85 -1.83 -14.45
N LYS A 126 -8.48 -0.56 -14.63
CA LYS A 126 -9.07 0.32 -15.65
C LYS A 126 -7.99 0.93 -16.51
N SER A 127 -8.20 0.89 -17.84
CA SER A 127 -7.37 1.65 -18.75
C SER A 127 -7.73 3.14 -18.68
N PHE A 128 -6.75 3.98 -18.92
CA PHE A 128 -6.96 5.42 -19.09
C PHE A 128 -6.55 5.84 -20.50
N GLU A 129 -7.21 6.86 -20.99
CA GLU A 129 -7.02 7.37 -22.34
C GLU A 129 -5.85 8.33 -22.38
N SER A 130 -4.87 8.09 -23.24
CA SER A 130 -3.65 8.91 -23.38
C SER A 130 -3.63 9.71 -24.69
N MET A 131 -4.28 9.21 -25.75
CA MET A 131 -4.28 9.81 -27.08
C MET A 131 -4.78 11.26 -27.06
N GLY A 132 -4.03 12.15 -27.71
CA GLY A 132 -4.41 13.56 -27.83
C GLY A 132 -4.30 14.38 -26.55
N LYS A 133 -3.78 13.80 -25.48
CA LYS A 133 -3.49 14.51 -24.21
C LYS A 133 -2.04 14.98 -24.18
N LYS A 134 -1.77 15.96 -23.32
CA LYS A 134 -0.42 16.38 -23.03
C LYS A 134 0.32 15.30 -22.27
N PHE A 135 1.58 15.09 -22.59
CA PHE A 135 2.44 14.14 -21.89
C PHE A 135 2.54 14.48 -20.41
N ASP A 136 2.31 13.50 -19.55
CA ASP A 136 2.47 13.59 -18.09
C ASP A 136 3.37 12.43 -17.63
N PRO A 137 4.55 12.72 -17.06
CA PRO A 137 5.49 11.69 -16.60
C PRO A 137 4.92 10.75 -15.52
N ASN A 138 3.85 11.17 -14.81
CA ASN A 138 3.22 10.34 -13.78
C ASN A 138 2.40 9.19 -14.39
N PHE A 139 1.87 9.37 -15.61
CA PHE A 139 0.97 8.42 -16.26
C PHE A 139 1.53 7.86 -17.57
N HIS A 140 2.45 8.56 -18.21
CA HIS A 140 2.97 8.24 -19.52
C HIS A 140 4.46 7.95 -19.49
N GLN A 141 4.88 7.02 -20.33
CA GLN A 141 6.28 6.75 -20.64
C GLN A 141 6.49 7.00 -22.14
N ALA A 142 7.26 8.03 -22.48
CA ALA A 142 7.60 8.31 -23.86
C ALA A 142 8.62 7.28 -24.37
N LEU A 143 8.30 6.65 -25.51
CA LEU A 143 9.22 5.74 -26.20
C LEU A 143 10.05 6.52 -27.23
N ASN A 144 9.40 7.38 -28.01
CA ASN A 144 10.02 8.16 -29.06
C ASN A 144 9.31 9.50 -29.25
N GLU A 145 10.02 10.42 -29.91
CA GLU A 145 9.47 11.67 -30.40
C GLU A 145 9.27 11.56 -31.91
N VAL A 146 8.13 12.01 -32.39
CA VAL A 146 7.77 11.99 -33.83
C VAL A 146 7.44 13.40 -34.28
N GLU A 147 8.04 13.83 -35.38
CA GLU A 147 7.69 15.12 -35.99
C GLU A 147 6.23 15.18 -36.38
N SER A 148 5.51 16.15 -35.86
CA SER A 148 4.10 16.34 -36.07
C SER A 148 3.74 17.82 -36.20
N GLU A 149 2.57 18.10 -36.78
CA GLU A 149 2.00 19.45 -36.82
C GLU A 149 1.30 19.83 -35.50
N GLN A 150 1.15 18.87 -34.58
CA GLN A 150 0.57 19.10 -33.26
C GLN A 150 1.52 19.90 -32.37
N GLU A 151 0.97 20.42 -31.27
CA GLU A 151 1.77 21.09 -30.25
C GLU A 151 2.84 20.14 -29.68
N ASP A 152 3.97 20.69 -29.28
CA ASP A 152 5.07 19.94 -28.72
C ASP A 152 4.67 19.25 -27.42
N GLY A 153 5.04 17.98 -27.27
CA GLY A 153 4.73 17.20 -26.08
C GLY A 153 3.29 16.64 -26.02
N MET A 154 2.56 16.61 -27.12
CA MET A 154 1.26 15.92 -27.19
C MET A 154 1.44 14.42 -27.51
N VAL A 155 0.62 13.58 -26.89
CA VAL A 155 0.59 12.15 -27.20
C VAL A 155 -0.10 11.94 -28.56
N ILE A 156 0.67 11.49 -29.53
CA ILE A 156 0.18 11.27 -30.91
C ILE A 156 -0.10 9.80 -31.22
N ASN A 157 0.52 8.90 -30.49
CA ASN A 157 0.29 7.47 -30.64
C ASN A 157 0.45 6.76 -29.29
N GLU A 158 -0.44 5.83 -28.99
CA GLU A 158 -0.38 4.95 -27.81
C GLU A 158 0.05 3.56 -28.28
N ILE A 159 1.28 3.17 -27.95
CA ILE A 159 1.87 1.89 -28.34
C ILE A 159 1.39 0.79 -27.39
N GLN A 160 1.20 1.15 -26.13
CA GLN A 160 0.74 0.25 -25.08
C GLN A 160 -0.13 1.02 -24.10
N LYS A 161 -1.31 0.49 -23.83
CA LYS A 161 -2.29 1.13 -22.93
C LYS A 161 -1.79 1.21 -21.49
N GLY A 162 -2.04 2.36 -20.87
CA GLY A 162 -1.82 2.54 -19.44
C GLY A 162 -3.01 2.01 -18.63
N TYR A 163 -2.71 1.52 -17.41
CA TYR A 163 -3.72 0.95 -16.53
C TYR A 163 -3.55 1.42 -15.10
N MET A 164 -4.69 1.63 -14.45
CA MET A 164 -4.81 1.89 -13.01
C MET A 164 -5.36 0.65 -12.31
N LEU A 165 -4.92 0.39 -11.08
CA LEU A 165 -5.57 -0.55 -10.16
C LEU A 165 -6.21 0.27 -9.05
N ASN A 166 -7.53 0.37 -9.07
CA ASN A 166 -8.31 1.30 -8.26
C ASN A 166 -7.83 2.75 -8.46
N ASP A 167 -7.15 3.32 -7.45
CA ASP A 167 -6.62 4.69 -7.42
C ASP A 167 -5.09 4.78 -7.62
N ARG A 168 -4.42 3.63 -7.86
CA ARG A 168 -2.97 3.55 -8.01
C ARG A 168 -2.56 3.20 -9.43
N LEU A 169 -1.51 3.86 -9.93
CA LEU A 169 -0.94 3.51 -11.23
C LEU A 169 -0.38 2.08 -11.20
N LEU A 170 -0.91 1.22 -12.07
CA LEU A 170 -0.43 -0.15 -12.24
C LEU A 170 0.69 -0.21 -13.30
N ARG A 171 0.46 0.45 -14.43
CA ARG A 171 1.41 0.55 -15.54
C ARG A 171 1.20 1.86 -16.31
N PRO A 172 2.25 2.65 -16.59
CA PRO A 172 2.14 3.83 -17.45
C PRO A 172 1.79 3.44 -18.89
N ALA A 173 1.14 4.34 -19.61
CA ALA A 173 0.96 4.18 -21.04
C ALA A 173 2.28 4.42 -21.78
N LEU A 174 2.65 3.53 -22.69
CA LEU A 174 3.81 3.71 -23.55
C LEU A 174 3.37 4.46 -24.80
N VAL A 175 3.92 5.67 -24.98
CA VAL A 175 3.40 6.62 -25.97
C VAL A 175 4.51 7.18 -26.85
N SER A 176 4.12 7.63 -28.05
CA SER A 176 4.92 8.52 -28.88
C SER A 176 4.42 9.94 -28.71
N ILE A 177 5.34 10.88 -28.53
CA ILE A 177 5.02 12.30 -28.33
C ILE A 177 5.37 13.12 -29.56
N SER A 178 4.61 14.20 -29.76
CA SER A 178 4.87 15.16 -30.82
C SER A 178 6.13 15.97 -30.54
N LYS A 179 6.92 16.17 -31.57
CA LYS A 179 7.99 17.15 -31.64
C LYS A 179 7.68 18.11 -32.78
N LYS A 180 7.68 19.39 -32.48
CA LYS A 180 7.43 20.42 -33.50
C LYS A 180 8.51 20.35 -34.57
N LYS A 181 8.12 20.32 -35.85
CA LYS A 181 9.08 20.43 -36.96
C LYS A 181 9.88 21.71 -36.83
N THR A 182 11.18 21.60 -36.60
CA THR A 182 12.09 22.73 -36.70
C THR A 182 12.32 22.94 -38.18
N ASN A 183 11.67 23.96 -38.77
CA ASN A 183 12.01 24.40 -40.10
C ASN A 183 13.47 24.90 -40.04
N THR A 184 14.42 24.03 -40.37
CA THR A 184 15.78 24.43 -40.64
C THR A 184 15.80 25.09 -42.04
N ASN A 185 15.78 26.42 -42.04
CA ASN A 185 16.07 27.19 -43.23
C ASN A 185 17.55 27.04 -43.61
#